data_a7e1fc9dc87ad47873424bed6d94ff41
#
_entry.id   a7e1fc9dc87ad47873424bed6d94ff41
#
_cell.length_a   1.000
_cell.length_b   1.000
_cell.length_c   1.000
_cell.angle_alpha   90.00
_cell.angle_beta   90.00
_cell.angle_gamma   90.00
#
_symmetry.space_group_name_H-M   'P 1'
#
loop_
_entity.id
_entity.type
_entity.pdbx_description
1 polymer ?
#
loop_
_entity_poly.entity_id
_entity_poly.type
_entity_poly.pdbx_seq_one_letter_code
_entity_poly.pdbx_strand_id
1 'polypeptide(L)'
;MNESRPTICVVDDDASVREALANLLESVGFDTQLFSSTEQFRRASRPDGPSCLVLDLHLPGANGLDFQESLQRAGISIPIVFITAHGNVPMASRALRAGAVEFLMKPFRKDELLAAIQEALERDRAARLQEAEFTVLQSRFDELTSRERDVLERVASGLMNKEIAGQLGISEVTVKMHRRQVMRKMNASSLAELVRMSDKLKTRSQRSRFAR
;
A
#
# COMPACT_ATOMS: atom_id res chain seq x y z
N MET A 1 -3.10 10.95 -19.79
CA MET A 1 -2.85 9.64 -19.18
C MET A 1 -4.19 8.95 -19.06
N ASN A 2 -4.37 7.80 -19.70
CA ASN A 2 -5.62 7.04 -19.64
C ASN A 2 -5.70 6.48 -18.20
N GLU A 3 -6.50 7.10 -17.32
CA GLU A 3 -6.76 6.52 -16.00
C GLU A 3 -7.49 5.20 -16.23
N SER A 4 -6.85 4.09 -15.92
CA SER A 4 -7.49 2.77 -15.96
C SER A 4 -8.72 2.82 -15.05
N ARG A 5 -9.85 2.27 -15.55
CA ARG A 5 -11.07 2.21 -14.73
C ARG A 5 -10.77 1.47 -13.43
N PRO A 6 -11.30 1.94 -12.30
CA PRO A 6 -11.16 1.23 -11.04
C PRO A 6 -11.81 -0.14 -11.11
N THR A 7 -11.14 -1.15 -10.56
CA THR A 7 -11.61 -2.54 -10.56
C THR A 7 -12.08 -2.95 -9.17
N ILE A 8 -13.31 -3.46 -9.08
CA ILE A 8 -13.88 -3.98 -7.85
C ILE A 8 -13.81 -5.50 -7.89
N CYS A 9 -13.02 -6.07 -6.99
CA CYS A 9 -12.99 -7.52 -6.78
C CYS A 9 -14.12 -7.91 -5.85
N VAL A 10 -14.97 -8.86 -6.24
CA VAL A 10 -16.08 -9.36 -5.42
C VAL A 10 -15.82 -10.81 -5.08
N VAL A 11 -15.77 -11.14 -3.79
CA VAL A 11 -15.66 -12.52 -3.29
C VAL A 11 -16.90 -12.84 -2.46
N ASP A 12 -17.73 -13.71 -2.98
CA ASP A 12 -18.99 -14.18 -2.37
C ASP A 12 -19.27 -15.58 -2.94
N ASP A 13 -19.75 -16.53 -2.20
CA ASP A 13 -20.06 -17.89 -2.68
C ASP A 13 -21.40 -17.96 -3.44
N ASP A 14 -22.32 -17.01 -3.17
CA ASP A 14 -23.61 -16.92 -3.87
C ASP A 14 -23.44 -16.26 -5.25
N ALA A 15 -23.69 -17.02 -6.31
CA ALA A 15 -23.60 -16.52 -7.68
C ALA A 15 -24.56 -15.35 -7.95
N SER A 16 -25.77 -15.40 -7.39
CA SER A 16 -26.79 -14.37 -7.57
C SER A 16 -26.36 -13.04 -6.96
N VAL A 17 -25.70 -13.08 -5.81
CA VAL A 17 -25.12 -11.90 -5.13
C VAL A 17 -23.99 -11.33 -5.96
N ARG A 18 -23.07 -12.18 -6.47
CA ARG A 18 -21.98 -11.73 -7.32
C ARG A 18 -22.47 -11.05 -8.59
N GLU A 19 -23.45 -11.64 -9.28
CA GLU A 19 -24.04 -11.09 -10.51
C GLU A 19 -24.78 -9.76 -10.23
N ALA A 20 -25.55 -9.69 -9.15
CA ALA A 20 -26.25 -8.46 -8.77
C ALA A 20 -25.28 -7.33 -8.47
N LEU A 21 -24.19 -7.63 -7.74
CA LEU A 21 -23.13 -6.66 -7.45
C LEU A 21 -22.39 -6.23 -8.72
N ALA A 22 -22.06 -7.15 -9.62
CA ALA A 22 -21.39 -6.84 -10.87
C ALA A 22 -22.26 -5.89 -11.72
N ASN A 23 -23.52 -6.22 -11.93
CA ASN A 23 -24.46 -5.39 -12.70
C ASN A 23 -24.58 -3.96 -12.08
N LEU A 24 -24.65 -3.89 -10.76
CA LEU A 24 -24.69 -2.60 -10.06
C LEU A 24 -23.43 -1.78 -10.29
N LEU A 25 -22.26 -2.39 -10.09
CA LEU A 25 -20.96 -1.72 -10.14
C LEU A 25 -20.60 -1.29 -11.57
N GLU A 26 -20.86 -2.15 -12.54
CA GLU A 26 -20.66 -1.86 -13.97
C GLU A 26 -21.59 -0.73 -14.44
N SER A 27 -22.84 -0.69 -13.95
CA SER A 27 -23.78 0.39 -14.27
C SER A 27 -23.31 1.76 -13.84
N VAL A 28 -22.41 1.86 -12.88
CA VAL A 28 -21.81 3.12 -12.38
C VAL A 28 -20.38 3.33 -12.85
N GLY A 29 -19.87 2.47 -13.79
CA GLY A 29 -18.61 2.68 -14.49
C GLY A 29 -17.38 2.02 -13.87
N PHE A 30 -17.53 1.07 -12.94
CA PHE A 30 -16.43 0.24 -12.44
C PHE A 30 -16.25 -1.01 -13.30
N ASP A 31 -15.01 -1.50 -13.37
CA ASP A 31 -14.74 -2.85 -13.85
C ASP A 31 -14.89 -3.84 -12.69
N THR A 32 -15.31 -5.08 -12.97
CA THR A 32 -15.52 -6.09 -11.92
C THR A 32 -14.70 -7.34 -12.15
N GLN A 33 -14.23 -7.96 -11.07
CA GLN A 33 -13.65 -9.30 -11.05
C GLN A 33 -14.39 -10.13 -10.01
N LEU A 34 -15.01 -11.24 -10.42
CA LEU A 34 -15.87 -12.05 -9.57
C LEU A 34 -15.18 -13.35 -9.17
N PHE A 35 -15.26 -13.69 -7.90
CA PHE A 35 -14.65 -14.87 -7.34
C PHE A 35 -15.65 -15.60 -6.42
N SER A 36 -15.74 -16.90 -6.53
CA SER A 36 -16.59 -17.72 -5.68
C SER A 36 -15.88 -18.15 -4.38
N SER A 37 -14.57 -17.90 -4.26
CA SER A 37 -13.78 -18.25 -3.08
C SER A 37 -12.54 -17.38 -2.91
N THR A 38 -12.01 -17.37 -1.70
CA THR A 38 -10.75 -16.70 -1.37
C THR A 38 -9.55 -17.29 -2.13
N GLU A 39 -9.58 -18.58 -2.45
CA GLU A 39 -8.54 -19.27 -3.23
C GLU A 39 -8.50 -18.79 -4.66
N GLN A 40 -9.67 -18.58 -5.29
CA GLN A 40 -9.74 -18.01 -6.63
C GLN A 40 -9.15 -16.60 -6.67
N PHE A 41 -9.53 -15.76 -5.70
CA PHE A 41 -8.97 -14.41 -5.57
C PHE A 41 -7.45 -14.43 -5.40
N ARG A 42 -6.90 -15.33 -4.57
CA ARG A 42 -5.44 -15.44 -4.35
C ARG A 42 -4.67 -15.82 -5.60
N ARG A 43 -5.26 -16.61 -6.50
CA ARG A 43 -4.64 -17.06 -7.76
C ARG A 43 -4.77 -16.03 -8.88
N ALA A 44 -5.67 -15.08 -8.75
CA ALA A 44 -5.89 -14.06 -9.74
C ALA A 44 -4.78 -12.99 -9.72
N SER A 45 -4.48 -12.46 -10.89
CA SER A 45 -3.62 -11.29 -11.00
C SER A 45 -4.32 -10.06 -10.39
N ARG A 46 -3.56 -9.28 -9.64
CA ARG A 46 -4.10 -8.04 -9.11
C ARG A 46 -4.33 -7.03 -10.22
N PRO A 47 -5.41 -6.22 -10.12
CA PRO A 47 -5.62 -5.13 -11.06
C PRO A 47 -4.46 -4.12 -11.04
N ASP A 48 -4.04 -3.66 -12.22
CA ASP A 48 -2.98 -2.65 -12.34
C ASP A 48 -3.44 -1.26 -11.86
N GLY A 49 -4.75 -0.99 -12.00
CA GLY A 49 -5.38 0.25 -11.56
C GLY A 49 -5.85 0.25 -10.10
N PRO A 50 -6.46 1.37 -9.65
CA PRO A 50 -7.11 1.45 -8.33
C PRO A 50 -8.12 0.33 -8.14
N SER A 51 -8.10 -0.31 -6.98
CA SER A 51 -8.95 -1.47 -6.73
C SER A 51 -9.38 -1.59 -5.28
N CYS A 52 -10.52 -2.23 -5.04
CA CYS A 52 -10.92 -2.66 -3.71
C CYS A 52 -11.54 -4.05 -3.74
N LEU A 53 -11.64 -4.68 -2.58
CA LEU A 53 -12.22 -5.99 -2.39
C LEU A 53 -13.54 -5.85 -1.62
N VAL A 54 -14.64 -6.24 -2.25
CA VAL A 54 -15.92 -6.49 -1.59
C VAL A 54 -15.94 -7.97 -1.21
N LEU A 55 -15.98 -8.26 0.07
CA LEU A 55 -15.76 -9.61 0.62
C LEU A 55 -16.91 -10.05 1.50
N ASP A 56 -17.53 -11.18 1.17
CA ASP A 56 -18.44 -11.81 2.13
C ASP A 56 -17.64 -12.34 3.32
N LEU A 57 -18.21 -12.11 4.49
CA LEU A 57 -17.65 -12.59 5.76
C LEU A 57 -17.71 -14.10 5.89
N HIS A 58 -18.83 -14.72 5.43
CA HIS A 58 -19.10 -16.14 5.57
C HIS A 58 -18.98 -16.87 4.25
N LEU A 59 -17.81 -17.44 4.01
CA LEU A 59 -17.53 -18.23 2.83
C LEU A 59 -17.38 -19.71 3.22
N PRO A 60 -17.82 -20.67 2.38
CA PRO A 60 -17.60 -22.08 2.63
C PRO A 60 -16.11 -22.40 2.85
N GLY A 61 -15.78 -22.92 4.04
CA GLY A 61 -14.42 -23.31 4.40
C GLY A 61 -13.47 -22.16 4.72
N ALA A 62 -13.92 -20.89 4.70
CA ALA A 62 -13.09 -19.72 5.01
C ALA A 62 -13.89 -18.65 5.77
N ASN A 63 -13.24 -17.98 6.71
CA ASN A 63 -13.77 -16.79 7.36
C ASN A 63 -13.12 -15.54 6.74
N GLY A 64 -13.94 -14.58 6.32
CA GLY A 64 -13.45 -13.35 5.70
C GLY A 64 -12.48 -12.55 6.58
N LEU A 65 -12.66 -12.56 7.91
CA LEU A 65 -11.73 -11.90 8.84
C LEU A 65 -10.35 -12.56 8.86
N ASP A 66 -10.33 -13.90 8.87
CA ASP A 66 -9.07 -14.65 8.85
C ASP A 66 -8.37 -14.49 7.49
N PHE A 67 -9.18 -14.34 6.43
CA PHE A 67 -8.68 -14.03 5.10
C PHE A 67 -8.05 -12.62 5.04
N GLN A 68 -8.68 -11.60 5.61
CA GLN A 68 -8.12 -10.26 5.75
C GLN A 68 -6.74 -10.29 6.43
N GLU A 69 -6.63 -10.98 7.58
CA GLU A 69 -5.36 -11.14 8.29
C GLU A 69 -4.30 -11.88 7.45
N SER A 70 -4.73 -12.86 6.65
CA SER A 70 -3.83 -13.60 5.77
C SER A 70 -3.29 -12.75 4.62
N LEU A 71 -4.10 -11.85 4.06
CA LEU A 71 -3.66 -10.88 3.05
C LEU A 71 -2.61 -9.92 3.62
N GLN A 72 -2.86 -9.41 4.84
CA GLN A 72 -1.89 -8.55 5.53
C GLN A 72 -0.56 -9.25 5.77
N ARG A 73 -0.58 -10.50 6.26
CA ARG A 73 0.64 -11.31 6.45
C ARG A 73 1.38 -11.60 5.14
N ALA A 74 0.66 -11.72 4.04
CA ALA A 74 1.24 -11.87 2.71
C ALA A 74 1.74 -10.55 2.09
N GLY A 75 1.60 -9.41 2.78
CA GLY A 75 1.97 -8.10 2.26
C GLY A 75 1.04 -7.60 1.14
N ILE A 76 -0.14 -8.18 1.02
CA ILE A 76 -1.13 -7.79 0.03
C ILE A 76 -1.99 -6.68 0.63
N SER A 77 -1.76 -5.45 0.17
CA SER A 77 -2.52 -4.27 0.58
C SER A 77 -3.63 -4.00 -0.43
N ILE A 78 -4.83 -4.45 -0.15
CA ILE A 78 -6.04 -4.09 -0.89
C ILE A 78 -7.10 -3.64 0.13
N PRO A 79 -7.74 -2.47 -0.05
CA PRO A 79 -8.81 -2.04 0.84
C PRO A 79 -10.01 -2.99 0.75
N ILE A 80 -10.58 -3.34 1.91
CA ILE A 80 -11.66 -4.33 2.02
C ILE A 80 -12.92 -3.64 2.52
N VAL A 81 -14.02 -3.89 1.84
CA VAL A 81 -15.39 -3.63 2.29
C VAL A 81 -16.05 -4.97 2.55
N PHE A 82 -16.40 -5.24 3.80
CA PHE A 82 -17.12 -6.45 4.15
C PHE A 82 -18.60 -6.31 3.87
N ILE A 83 -19.18 -7.39 3.36
CA ILE A 83 -20.64 -7.56 3.25
C ILE A 83 -21.02 -8.86 3.95
N THR A 84 -22.16 -8.92 4.64
CA THR A 84 -22.58 -10.16 5.30
C THR A 84 -24.07 -10.18 5.64
N ALA A 85 -24.72 -11.33 5.55
CA ALA A 85 -26.08 -11.54 6.06
C ALA A 85 -26.11 -11.75 7.59
N HIS A 86 -25.01 -12.23 8.18
CA HIS A 86 -24.93 -12.59 9.59
C HIS A 86 -23.72 -11.94 10.25
N GLY A 87 -23.84 -10.65 10.55
CA GLY A 87 -22.81 -9.88 11.25
C GLY A 87 -23.24 -9.51 12.67
N ASN A 88 -22.27 -9.22 13.50
CA ASN A 88 -22.48 -8.66 14.82
C ASN A 88 -21.46 -7.57 15.15
N VAL A 89 -21.71 -6.78 16.19
CA VAL A 89 -20.84 -5.67 16.59
C VAL A 89 -19.39 -6.11 16.85
N PRO A 90 -19.10 -7.22 17.53
CA PRO A 90 -17.74 -7.71 17.70
C PRO A 90 -17.01 -8.00 16.37
N MET A 91 -17.70 -8.61 15.39
CA MET A 91 -17.12 -8.91 14.06
C MET A 91 -16.81 -7.63 13.29
N ALA A 92 -17.75 -6.69 13.24
CA ALA A 92 -17.54 -5.39 12.63
C ALA A 92 -16.36 -4.65 13.28
N SER A 93 -16.31 -4.62 14.60
CA SER A 93 -15.20 -4.02 15.36
C SER A 93 -13.84 -4.68 15.04
N ARG A 94 -13.79 -6.01 14.92
CA ARG A 94 -12.56 -6.74 14.53
C ARG A 94 -12.12 -6.38 13.10
N ALA A 95 -13.06 -6.40 12.15
CA ALA A 95 -12.80 -6.05 10.75
C ALA A 95 -12.19 -4.64 10.61
N LEU A 96 -12.85 -3.64 11.22
CA LEU A 96 -12.43 -2.24 11.14
C LEU A 96 -11.09 -2.00 11.86
N ARG A 97 -10.86 -2.61 13.03
CA ARG A 97 -9.55 -2.54 13.71
C ARG A 97 -8.44 -3.20 12.90
N ALA A 98 -8.75 -4.22 12.13
CA ALA A 98 -7.83 -4.85 11.19
C ALA A 98 -7.70 -4.07 9.86
N GLY A 99 -8.25 -2.85 9.77
CA GLY A 99 -8.05 -1.94 8.64
C GLY A 99 -9.04 -2.11 7.49
N ALA A 100 -10.16 -2.83 7.67
CA ALA A 100 -11.25 -2.78 6.72
C ALA A 100 -11.77 -1.34 6.56
N VAL A 101 -12.25 -1.00 5.38
CA VAL A 101 -12.81 0.33 5.10
C VAL A 101 -14.19 0.44 5.71
N GLU A 102 -15.03 -0.57 5.49
CA GLU A 102 -16.41 -0.60 5.97
C GLU A 102 -16.89 -2.05 6.19
N PHE A 103 -17.98 -2.17 6.95
CA PHE A 103 -18.67 -3.42 7.24
C PHE A 103 -20.17 -3.24 7.08
N LEU A 104 -20.74 -3.81 6.02
CA LEU A 104 -22.14 -3.63 5.63
C LEU A 104 -22.94 -4.93 5.88
N MET A 105 -24.11 -4.79 6.52
CA MET A 105 -25.03 -5.90 6.71
C MET A 105 -26.03 -6.00 5.55
N LYS A 106 -26.17 -7.20 4.97
CA LYS A 106 -27.24 -7.49 4.00
C LYS A 106 -28.61 -7.56 4.69
N PRO A 107 -29.67 -6.86 4.18
CA PRO A 107 -29.67 -6.01 3.00
C PRO A 107 -29.09 -4.62 3.30
N PHE A 108 -28.21 -4.11 2.45
CA PHE A 108 -27.64 -2.76 2.50
C PHE A 108 -28.19 -1.90 1.36
N ARG A 109 -28.06 -0.59 1.51
CA ARG A 109 -28.47 0.37 0.48
C ARG A 109 -27.36 0.50 -0.56
N LYS A 110 -27.78 0.79 -1.81
CA LYS A 110 -26.85 1.02 -2.93
C LYS A 110 -25.85 2.16 -2.62
N ASP A 111 -26.36 3.25 -2.08
CA ASP A 111 -25.55 4.43 -1.75
C ASP A 111 -24.51 4.15 -0.66
N GLU A 112 -24.83 3.32 0.34
CA GLU A 112 -23.88 2.90 1.38
C GLU A 112 -22.71 2.07 0.80
N LEU A 113 -23.01 1.10 -0.06
CA LEU A 113 -21.98 0.30 -0.71
C LEU A 113 -21.10 1.17 -1.62
N LEU A 114 -21.69 2.04 -2.43
CA LEU A 114 -20.94 2.89 -3.33
C LEU A 114 -20.05 3.90 -2.59
N ALA A 115 -20.53 4.46 -1.47
CA ALA A 115 -19.74 5.35 -0.63
C ALA A 115 -18.52 4.61 -0.03
N ALA A 116 -18.72 3.39 0.49
CA ALA A 116 -17.65 2.56 1.02
C ALA A 116 -16.61 2.19 -0.05
N ILE A 117 -17.06 1.85 -1.26
CA ILE A 117 -16.18 1.55 -2.39
C ILE A 117 -15.36 2.78 -2.80
N GLN A 118 -15.98 3.95 -2.87
CA GLN A 118 -15.27 5.19 -3.21
C GLN A 118 -14.16 5.49 -2.19
N GLU A 119 -14.47 5.40 -0.89
CA GLU A 119 -13.47 5.56 0.16
C GLU A 119 -12.33 4.53 0.03
N ALA A 120 -12.67 3.26 -0.26
CA ALA A 120 -11.69 2.21 -0.49
C ALA A 120 -10.77 2.54 -1.68
N LEU A 121 -11.32 2.99 -2.79
CA LEU A 121 -10.55 3.36 -3.97
C LEU A 121 -9.63 4.59 -3.72
N GLU A 122 -10.07 5.55 -2.93
CA GLU A 122 -9.23 6.68 -2.53
C GLU A 122 -8.06 6.23 -1.67
N ARG A 123 -8.30 5.31 -0.71
CA ARG A 123 -7.23 4.71 0.10
C ARG A 123 -6.23 3.94 -0.77
N ASP A 124 -6.71 3.16 -1.76
CA ASP A 124 -5.81 2.42 -2.67
C ASP A 124 -4.99 3.36 -3.57
N ARG A 125 -5.61 4.43 -4.11
CA ARG A 125 -4.89 5.46 -4.89
C ARG A 125 -3.77 6.10 -4.08
N ALA A 126 -4.06 6.51 -2.85
CA ALA A 126 -3.07 7.10 -1.97
C ALA A 126 -1.92 6.13 -1.64
N ALA A 127 -2.24 4.86 -1.36
CA ALA A 127 -1.26 3.82 -1.09
C ALA A 127 -0.37 3.53 -2.31
N ARG A 128 -0.95 3.43 -3.50
CA ARG A 128 -0.22 3.22 -4.76
C ARG A 128 0.70 4.39 -5.09
N LEU A 129 0.25 5.62 -4.88
CA LEU A 129 1.08 6.81 -5.08
C LEU A 129 2.29 6.80 -4.15
N GLN A 130 2.08 6.52 -2.87
CA GLN A 130 3.17 6.41 -1.89
C GLN A 130 4.16 5.29 -2.24
N GLU A 131 3.65 4.17 -2.76
CA GLU A 131 4.49 3.04 -3.21
C GLU A 131 5.33 3.42 -4.42
N ALA A 132 4.72 4.08 -5.41
CA ALA A 132 5.43 4.55 -6.61
C ALA A 132 6.53 5.57 -6.24
N GLU A 133 6.22 6.54 -5.37
CA GLU A 133 7.22 7.50 -4.87
C GLU A 133 8.37 6.81 -4.12
N PHE A 134 8.04 5.80 -3.31
CA PHE A 134 9.05 5.04 -2.60
C PHE A 134 9.93 4.23 -3.55
N THR A 135 9.37 3.60 -4.57
CA THR A 135 10.10 2.84 -5.59
C THR A 135 11.10 3.74 -6.32
N VAL A 136 10.69 4.97 -6.70
CA VAL A 136 11.59 5.96 -7.30
C VAL A 136 12.69 6.37 -6.33
N LEU A 137 12.36 6.61 -5.06
CA LEU A 137 13.33 6.96 -4.04
C LEU A 137 14.35 5.83 -3.80
N GLN A 138 13.88 4.60 -3.72
CA GLN A 138 14.72 3.42 -3.55
C GLN A 138 15.67 3.24 -4.75
N SER A 139 15.17 3.38 -5.97
CA SER A 139 16.00 3.33 -7.19
C SER A 139 17.15 4.35 -7.15
N ARG A 140 16.85 5.60 -6.77
CA ARG A 140 17.88 6.65 -6.60
C ARG A 140 18.91 6.30 -5.53
N PHE A 141 18.47 5.73 -4.41
CA PHE A 141 19.36 5.30 -3.35
C PHE A 141 20.26 4.14 -3.79
N ASP A 142 19.75 3.23 -4.60
CA ASP A 142 20.51 2.07 -5.11
C ASP A 142 21.61 2.49 -6.10
N GLU A 143 21.45 3.64 -6.77
CA GLU A 143 22.50 4.24 -7.60
C GLU A 143 23.69 4.85 -6.81
N LEU A 144 23.55 5.00 -5.48
CA LEU A 144 24.63 5.50 -4.65
C LEU A 144 25.72 4.43 -4.48
N THR A 145 26.97 4.84 -4.65
CA THR A 145 28.12 4.02 -4.27
C THR A 145 28.16 3.81 -2.76
N SER A 146 28.90 2.82 -2.29
CA SER A 146 29.09 2.57 -0.84
C SER A 146 29.58 3.84 -0.11
N ARG A 147 30.50 4.59 -0.73
CA ARG A 147 31.05 5.82 -0.16
C ARG A 147 30.03 6.95 -0.09
N GLU A 148 29.18 7.06 -1.08
CA GLU A 148 28.10 8.05 -1.10
C GLU A 148 27.01 7.70 -0.07
N ARG A 149 26.72 6.42 0.15
CA ARG A 149 25.83 5.95 1.23
C ARG A 149 26.39 6.27 2.61
N ASP A 150 27.69 6.02 2.83
CA ASP A 150 28.40 6.39 4.05
C ASP A 150 28.30 7.89 4.34
N VAL A 151 28.44 8.73 3.32
CA VAL A 151 28.31 10.18 3.45
C VAL A 151 26.85 10.58 3.69
N LEU A 152 25.89 9.99 2.98
CA LEU A 152 24.46 10.26 3.17
C LEU A 152 24.03 10.00 4.61
N GLU A 153 24.44 8.86 5.18
CA GLU A 153 24.07 8.48 6.54
C GLU A 153 24.56 9.50 7.58
N ARG A 154 25.79 9.94 7.45
CA ARG A 154 26.40 10.91 8.37
C ARG A 154 25.84 12.32 8.20
N VAL A 155 25.57 12.72 6.97
CA VAL A 155 24.89 13.98 6.67
C VAL A 155 23.46 13.99 7.25
N ALA A 156 22.73 12.89 7.11
CA ALA A 156 21.40 12.75 7.68
C ALA A 156 21.41 12.74 9.22
N SER A 157 22.52 12.32 9.84
CA SER A 157 22.75 12.39 11.30
C SER A 157 23.21 13.79 11.75
N GLY A 158 23.30 14.77 10.88
CA GLY A 158 23.63 16.17 11.21
C GLY A 158 25.14 16.48 11.33
N LEU A 159 26.02 15.55 10.97
CA LEU A 159 27.48 15.77 11.06
C LEU A 159 27.99 16.81 10.06
N MET A 160 28.94 17.63 10.52
CA MET A 160 29.63 18.60 9.66
C MET A 160 30.69 17.93 8.77
N ASN A 161 31.09 18.57 7.68
CA ASN A 161 32.06 18.00 6.74
C ASN A 161 33.37 17.59 7.39
N LYS A 162 33.85 18.36 8.37
CA LYS A 162 35.09 18.08 9.12
C LYS A 162 34.98 16.78 9.92
N GLU A 163 33.84 16.56 10.57
CA GLU A 163 33.56 15.34 11.34
C GLU A 163 33.44 14.12 10.43
N ILE A 164 32.72 14.26 9.31
CA ILE A 164 32.59 13.21 8.29
C ILE A 164 33.96 12.84 7.71
N ALA A 165 34.78 13.85 7.39
CA ALA A 165 36.14 13.67 6.88
C ALA A 165 37.00 12.85 7.86
N GLY A 166 36.97 13.19 9.15
CA GLY A 166 37.70 12.49 10.21
C GLY A 166 37.22 11.03 10.35
N GLN A 167 35.90 10.79 10.36
CA GLN A 167 35.34 9.44 10.49
C GLN A 167 35.62 8.54 9.29
N LEU A 168 35.65 9.12 8.09
CA LEU A 168 35.83 8.36 6.85
C LEU A 168 37.30 8.28 6.38
N GLY A 169 38.23 8.99 7.03
CA GLY A 169 39.63 9.03 6.66
C GLY A 169 39.89 9.69 5.30
N ILE A 170 39.10 10.74 4.94
CA ILE A 170 39.20 11.45 3.67
C ILE A 170 39.26 12.98 3.90
N SER A 171 39.60 13.77 2.88
CA SER A 171 39.63 15.22 3.00
C SER A 171 38.21 15.83 3.03
N GLU A 172 38.06 16.99 3.66
CA GLU A 172 36.79 17.75 3.62
C GLU A 172 36.36 18.12 2.18
N VAL A 173 37.33 18.32 1.26
CA VAL A 173 37.08 18.57 -0.16
C VAL A 173 36.40 17.33 -0.78
N THR A 174 36.89 16.14 -0.44
CA THR A 174 36.31 14.88 -0.91
C THR A 174 34.91 14.68 -0.35
N VAL A 175 34.66 15.01 0.92
CA VAL A 175 33.32 14.99 1.52
C VAL A 175 32.37 15.93 0.77
N LYS A 176 32.78 17.17 0.48
CA LYS A 176 31.99 18.13 -0.31
C LYS A 176 31.64 17.57 -1.68
N MET A 177 32.59 16.92 -2.34
CA MET A 177 32.36 16.27 -3.63
C MET A 177 31.31 15.16 -3.52
N HIS A 178 31.44 14.24 -2.55
CA HIS A 178 30.46 13.18 -2.33
C HIS A 178 29.08 13.73 -1.98
N ARG A 179 28.98 14.72 -1.10
CA ARG A 179 27.71 15.38 -0.79
C ARG A 179 27.02 15.93 -2.03
N ARG A 180 27.77 16.59 -2.93
CA ARG A 180 27.21 17.09 -4.19
C ARG A 180 26.68 15.96 -5.06
N GLN A 181 27.39 14.83 -5.14
CA GLN A 181 26.94 13.66 -5.91
C GLN A 181 25.70 13.01 -5.27
N VAL A 182 25.66 12.89 -3.95
CA VAL A 182 24.49 12.39 -3.21
C VAL A 182 23.27 13.27 -3.48
N MET A 183 23.38 14.60 -3.32
CA MET A 183 22.29 15.53 -3.61
C MET A 183 21.75 15.36 -5.04
N ARG A 184 22.67 15.25 -6.02
CA ARG A 184 22.31 15.07 -7.43
C ARG A 184 21.60 13.74 -7.68
N LYS A 185 22.17 12.60 -7.22
CA LYS A 185 21.62 11.27 -7.46
C LYS A 185 20.29 11.07 -6.75
N MET A 186 20.20 11.54 -5.52
CA MET A 186 18.93 11.52 -4.75
C MET A 186 17.89 12.51 -5.30
N ASN A 187 18.30 13.44 -6.20
CA ASN A 187 17.46 14.53 -6.69
C ASN A 187 16.91 15.39 -5.54
N ALA A 188 17.72 15.65 -4.53
CA ALA A 188 17.34 16.46 -3.39
C ALA A 188 17.69 17.94 -3.64
N SER A 189 16.72 18.84 -3.47
CA SER A 189 16.87 20.29 -3.65
C SER A 189 17.47 20.97 -2.43
N SER A 190 17.39 20.32 -1.26
CA SER A 190 17.90 20.86 0.01
C SER A 190 18.38 19.74 0.94
N LEU A 191 19.22 20.12 1.92
CA LEU A 191 19.65 19.19 2.97
C LEU A 191 18.47 18.65 3.78
N ALA A 192 17.50 19.49 4.08
CA ALA A 192 16.29 19.07 4.80
C ALA A 192 15.47 18.01 4.02
N GLU A 193 15.43 18.14 2.71
CA GLU A 193 14.79 17.14 1.84
C GLU A 193 15.59 15.83 1.84
N LEU A 194 16.90 15.89 1.73
CA LEU A 194 17.78 14.72 1.78
C LEU A 194 17.63 13.94 3.10
N VAL A 195 17.52 14.65 4.21
CA VAL A 195 17.27 14.03 5.53
C VAL A 195 15.94 13.30 5.55
N ARG A 196 14.84 13.95 5.10
CA ARG A 196 13.51 13.30 5.01
C ARG A 196 13.52 12.06 4.11
N MET A 197 14.22 12.10 2.98
CA MET A 197 14.39 10.95 2.09
C MET A 197 15.12 9.80 2.79
N SER A 198 16.19 10.11 3.51
CA SER A 198 16.96 9.12 4.29
C SER A 198 16.10 8.45 5.37
N ASP A 199 15.30 9.24 6.10
CA ASP A 199 14.42 8.73 7.15
C ASP A 199 13.30 7.85 6.57
N LYS A 200 12.72 8.24 5.43
CA LYS A 200 11.71 7.44 4.71
C LYS A 200 12.26 6.05 4.32
N LEU A 201 13.50 5.98 3.83
CA LEU A 201 14.19 4.74 3.49
C LEU A 201 14.46 3.86 4.72
N LYS A 202 14.97 4.45 5.82
CA LYS A 202 15.25 3.72 7.08
C LYS A 202 13.99 3.12 7.70
N THR A 203 12.93 3.91 7.80
CA THR A 203 11.66 3.48 8.41
C THR A 203 11.06 2.27 7.69
N ARG A 204 11.11 2.26 6.35
CA ARG A 204 10.56 1.15 5.57
C ARG A 204 11.45 -0.10 5.63
N SER A 205 12.77 0.07 5.62
CA SER A 205 13.72 -1.04 5.80
C SER A 205 13.54 -1.73 7.15
N GLN A 206 13.24 -1.00 8.22
CA GLN A 206 12.93 -1.56 9.53
C GLN A 206 11.60 -2.34 9.51
N ARG A 207 10.52 -1.79 8.94
CA ARG A 207 9.23 -2.49 8.82
C ARG A 207 9.35 -3.81 8.06
N SER A 208 10.13 -3.85 6.98
CA SER A 208 10.37 -5.08 6.20
C SER A 208 11.12 -6.16 6.99
N ARG A 209 11.95 -5.79 7.97
CA ARG A 209 12.68 -6.75 8.83
C ARG A 209 11.80 -7.36 9.92
N PHE A 210 10.78 -6.65 10.40
CA PHE A 210 9.84 -7.14 11.41
C PHE A 210 8.66 -7.93 10.83
N ALA A 211 8.48 -7.90 9.51
CA ALA A 211 7.42 -8.61 8.80
C ALA A 211 7.86 -10.00 8.28
N ARG A 212 9.09 -10.41 8.54
CA ARG A 212 9.64 -11.76 8.26
C ARG A 212 9.72 -12.55 9.55
#